data_67b240489348aebe206ee66c8f63c5fa
#
_entry.id   67b240489348aebe206ee66c8f63c5fa
#
_cell.length_a   1.000
_cell.length_b   1.000
_cell.length_c   1.000
_cell.angle_alpha   90.00
_cell.angle_beta   90.00
_cell.angle_gamma   90.00
#
_symmetry.space_group_name_H-M   'P 1'
#
loop_
_entity.id
_entity.type
_entity.pdbx_description
1 polymer ?
#
loop_
_entity_poly.entity_id
_entity_poly.type
_entity_poly.pdbx_seq_one_letter_code
_entity_poly.pdbx_strand_id
1 'polypeptide(L)'
;MKKILLVEDNEMNRDMLSRRLARKGYEVSIAVDGQQGVEMAGSAAPDLILMDMSLPVLDGWEATRQLKNSDTTRHIPVIALTAHAMSGDRERALEAGCDDYDTKPIELARLLEKIESMLNRTVTP
;
A
#
# COMPACT_ATOMS: atom_id res chain seq x y z
N MET A 1 7.31 0.50 -16.77
CA MET A 1 6.02 0.36 -16.07
C MET A 1 6.27 0.27 -14.57
N LYS A 2 5.62 1.13 -13.81
CA LYS A 2 5.78 1.12 -12.36
C LYS A 2 5.02 -0.04 -11.73
N LYS A 3 5.60 -0.64 -10.71
CA LYS A 3 5.04 -1.81 -10.03
C LYS A 3 4.38 -1.41 -8.72
N ILE A 4 3.14 -1.85 -8.52
CA ILE A 4 2.40 -1.64 -7.27
C ILE A 4 2.09 -2.99 -6.65
N LEU A 5 2.40 -3.12 -5.36
CA LEU A 5 1.97 -4.28 -4.58
C LEU A 5 0.70 -3.88 -3.83
N LEU A 6 -0.38 -4.57 -4.11
CA LEU A 6 -1.66 -4.36 -3.42
C LEU A 6 -1.86 -5.46 -2.39
N VAL A 7 -1.91 -5.07 -1.13
CA VAL A 7 -2.12 -6.01 -0.02
C VAL A 7 -3.56 -5.83 0.48
N GLU A 8 -4.43 -6.76 0.12
CA GLU A 8 -5.87 -6.67 0.37
C GLU A 8 -6.46 -8.08 0.48
N ASP A 9 -7.15 -8.38 1.57
CA ASP A 9 -7.71 -9.71 1.79
C ASP A 9 -9.10 -9.90 1.17
N ASN A 10 -9.82 -8.82 0.89
CA ASN A 10 -11.15 -8.92 0.29
C ASN A 10 -11.04 -9.09 -1.22
N GLU A 11 -11.55 -10.22 -1.72
CA GLU A 11 -11.42 -10.58 -3.13
C GLU A 11 -12.05 -9.54 -4.08
N MET A 12 -13.23 -9.03 -3.74
CA MET A 12 -13.90 -8.04 -4.59
C MET A 12 -13.12 -6.73 -4.65
N ASN A 13 -12.65 -6.25 -3.53
CA ASN A 13 -11.86 -5.01 -3.47
C ASN A 13 -10.55 -5.17 -4.22
N ARG A 14 -9.89 -6.29 -4.01
CA ARG A 14 -8.62 -6.65 -4.65
C ARG A 14 -8.76 -6.68 -6.17
N ASP A 15 -9.78 -7.38 -6.65
CA ASP A 15 -10.03 -7.53 -8.08
C ASP A 15 -10.37 -6.19 -8.72
N MET A 16 -11.29 -5.43 -8.11
CA MET A 16 -11.70 -4.14 -8.64
C MET A 16 -10.54 -3.16 -8.72
N LEU A 17 -9.79 -3.04 -7.63
CA LEU A 17 -8.71 -2.05 -7.56
C LEU A 17 -7.55 -2.44 -8.47
N SER A 18 -7.18 -3.72 -8.50
CA SER A 18 -6.09 -4.17 -9.36
C SER A 18 -6.38 -3.94 -10.84
N ARG A 19 -7.62 -4.18 -11.26
CA ARG A 19 -8.01 -3.93 -12.67
C ARG A 19 -7.93 -2.45 -13.01
N ARG A 20 -8.40 -1.60 -12.11
CA ARG A 20 -8.41 -0.15 -12.36
C ARG A 20 -6.99 0.40 -12.42
N LEU A 21 -6.11 -0.08 -11.55
CA LEU A 21 -4.71 0.33 -11.57
C LEU A 21 -3.99 -0.15 -12.83
N ALA A 22 -4.27 -1.39 -13.25
CA ALA A 22 -3.69 -1.92 -14.48
C ALA A 22 -4.09 -1.10 -15.70
N ARG A 23 -5.34 -0.62 -15.75
CA ARG A 23 -5.80 0.24 -16.83
C ARG A 23 -5.06 1.58 -16.89
N LYS A 24 -4.51 2.02 -15.75
CA LYS A 24 -3.73 3.26 -15.68
C LYS A 24 -2.24 3.04 -15.98
N GLY A 25 -1.87 1.83 -16.36
CA GLY A 25 -0.51 1.54 -16.78
C GLY A 25 0.41 1.01 -15.69
N TYR A 26 -0.14 0.58 -14.56
CA TYR A 26 0.65 -0.01 -13.48
C TYR A 26 0.68 -1.52 -13.59
N GLU A 27 1.81 -2.11 -13.21
CA GLU A 27 1.91 -3.56 -13.07
C GLU A 27 1.56 -3.88 -11.62
N VAL A 28 0.49 -4.63 -11.39
CA VAL A 28 -0.03 -4.88 -10.05
C VAL A 28 0.23 -6.30 -9.62
N SER A 29 0.88 -6.46 -8.46
CA SER A 29 1.04 -7.74 -7.78
C SER A 29 0.10 -7.74 -6.58
N ILE A 30 -0.39 -8.90 -6.19
CA ILE A 30 -1.39 -9.03 -5.14
C ILE A 30 -0.87 -9.90 -3.99
N ALA A 31 -1.04 -9.42 -2.77
CA ALA A 31 -0.88 -10.20 -1.55
C ALA A 31 -2.22 -10.22 -0.82
N VAL A 32 -2.55 -11.34 -0.19
CA VAL A 32 -3.87 -11.52 0.43
C VAL A 32 -3.86 -11.35 1.94
N ASP A 33 -2.69 -11.24 2.55
CA ASP A 33 -2.55 -10.95 3.97
C ASP A 33 -1.24 -10.20 4.23
N GLY A 34 -1.06 -9.76 5.47
CA GLY A 34 0.12 -8.97 5.82
C GLY A 34 1.44 -9.72 5.71
N GLN A 35 1.42 -11.02 6.00
CA GLN A 35 2.61 -11.85 5.90
C GLN A 35 3.08 -11.96 4.44
N GLN A 36 2.15 -12.25 3.52
CA GLN A 36 2.45 -12.26 2.10
C GLN A 36 2.95 -10.90 1.62
N GLY A 37 2.33 -9.83 2.13
CA GLY A 37 2.73 -8.47 1.79
C GLY A 37 4.19 -8.21 2.09
N VAL A 38 4.62 -8.57 3.29
CA VAL A 38 6.03 -8.40 3.70
C VAL A 38 6.95 -9.23 2.82
N GLU A 39 6.61 -10.49 2.60
CA GLU A 39 7.44 -11.38 1.78
C GLU A 39 7.55 -10.91 0.34
N MET A 40 6.42 -10.52 -0.26
CA MET A 40 6.40 -10.07 -1.66
C MET A 40 7.08 -8.71 -1.84
N ALA A 41 7.05 -7.86 -0.84
CA ALA A 41 7.78 -6.59 -0.92
C ALA A 41 9.27 -6.82 -1.09
N GLY A 42 9.80 -7.85 -0.44
CA GLY A 42 11.21 -8.21 -0.58
C GLY A 42 11.52 -8.88 -1.90
N SER A 43 10.63 -9.76 -2.39
CA SER A 43 10.90 -10.57 -3.58
C SER A 43 10.50 -9.89 -4.88
N ALA A 44 9.41 -9.13 -4.92
CA ALA A 44 8.90 -8.49 -6.11
C ALA A 44 9.46 -7.08 -6.34
N ALA A 45 10.06 -6.49 -5.33
CA ALA A 45 10.64 -5.14 -5.39
C ALA A 45 9.68 -4.12 -6.00
N PRO A 46 8.48 -3.92 -5.41
CA PRO A 46 7.54 -2.95 -5.95
C PRO A 46 8.03 -1.52 -5.79
N ASP A 47 7.51 -0.64 -6.61
CA ASP A 47 7.81 0.79 -6.50
C ASP A 47 6.95 1.48 -5.44
N LEU A 48 5.82 0.86 -5.09
CA LEU A 48 4.88 1.39 -4.11
C LEU A 48 4.01 0.27 -3.58
N ILE A 49 3.59 0.39 -2.31
CA ILE A 49 2.71 -0.59 -1.67
C ILE A 49 1.42 0.11 -1.23
N LEU A 50 0.28 -0.49 -1.60
CA LEU A 50 -1.02 -0.13 -1.06
C LEU A 50 -1.37 -1.17 0.00
N MET A 51 -1.45 -0.74 1.26
CA MET A 51 -1.58 -1.65 2.40
C MET A 51 -2.90 -1.44 3.11
N ASP A 52 -3.80 -2.45 3.02
CA ASP A 52 -5.01 -2.45 3.84
C ASP A 52 -4.59 -2.64 5.30
N MET A 53 -5.17 -1.83 6.19
CA MET A 53 -4.81 -1.91 7.60
C MET A 53 -5.56 -3.02 8.35
N SER A 54 -6.66 -3.54 7.81
CA SER A 54 -7.49 -4.57 8.44
C SER A 54 -7.22 -5.95 7.84
N LEU A 55 -5.99 -6.43 7.95
CA LEU A 55 -5.57 -7.69 7.32
C LEU A 55 -5.56 -8.84 8.33
N PRO A 56 -5.81 -10.09 7.87
CA PRO A 56 -5.62 -11.26 8.70
C PRO A 56 -4.14 -11.65 8.78
N VAL A 57 -3.82 -12.57 9.69
CA VAL A 57 -2.50 -13.14 9.94
C VAL A 57 -1.54 -12.10 10.51
N LEU A 58 -1.23 -11.07 9.76
CA LEU A 58 -0.39 -9.96 10.18
C LEU A 58 -1.08 -8.69 9.69
N ASP A 59 -1.54 -7.84 10.61
CA ASP A 59 -2.27 -6.63 10.20
C ASP A 59 -1.38 -5.62 9.51
N GLY A 60 -2.02 -4.65 8.84
CA GLY A 60 -1.29 -3.67 8.03
C GLY A 60 -0.37 -2.76 8.83
N TRP A 61 -0.72 -2.48 10.09
CA TRP A 61 0.13 -1.65 10.96
C TRP A 61 1.47 -2.34 11.22
N GLU A 62 1.40 -3.61 11.62
CA GLU A 62 2.60 -4.39 11.92
C GLU A 62 3.39 -4.73 10.67
N ALA A 63 2.68 -5.05 9.57
CA ALA A 63 3.35 -5.30 8.29
C ALA A 63 4.17 -4.07 7.87
N THR A 64 3.59 -2.88 7.98
CA THR A 64 4.29 -1.65 7.65
C THR A 64 5.52 -1.44 8.53
N ARG A 65 5.40 -1.69 9.83
CA ARG A 65 6.55 -1.57 10.73
C ARG A 65 7.68 -2.49 10.32
N GLN A 66 7.36 -3.74 9.97
CA GLN A 66 8.38 -4.69 9.52
C GLN A 66 9.04 -4.23 8.22
N LEU A 67 8.26 -3.70 7.28
CA LEU A 67 8.80 -3.17 6.02
C LEU A 67 9.75 -2.00 6.27
N LYS A 68 9.37 -1.10 7.16
CA LYS A 68 10.17 0.10 7.44
C LYS A 68 11.39 -0.19 8.32
N ASN A 69 11.42 -1.35 8.98
CA ASN A 69 12.57 -1.78 9.76
C ASN A 69 13.55 -2.64 8.98
N SER A 70 13.26 -2.95 7.72
CA SER A 70 14.14 -3.76 6.88
C SER A 70 14.88 -2.88 5.88
N ASP A 71 16.19 -3.04 5.77
CA ASP A 71 17.01 -2.25 4.85
C ASP A 71 16.61 -2.45 3.38
N THR A 72 16.07 -3.63 3.05
CA THR A 72 15.70 -3.95 1.67
C THR A 72 14.36 -3.36 1.25
N THR A 73 13.49 -3.01 2.20
CA THR A 73 12.13 -2.55 1.88
C THR A 73 11.78 -1.18 2.45
N ARG A 74 12.57 -0.64 3.37
CA ARG A 74 12.22 0.63 4.04
C ARG A 74 12.08 1.82 3.09
N HIS A 75 12.72 1.78 1.94
CA HIS A 75 12.65 2.85 0.95
C HIS A 75 11.37 2.82 0.11
N ILE A 76 10.59 1.74 0.17
CA ILE A 76 9.38 1.60 -0.64
C ILE A 76 8.25 2.41 0.00
N PRO A 77 7.64 3.36 -0.73
CA PRO A 77 6.50 4.11 -0.18
C PRO A 77 5.32 3.21 0.13
N VAL A 78 4.67 3.43 1.28
CA VAL A 78 3.50 2.69 1.70
C VAL A 78 2.34 3.67 1.90
N ILE A 79 1.24 3.42 1.19
CA ILE A 79 0.00 4.16 1.38
C ILE A 79 -0.96 3.25 2.15
N ALA A 80 -1.37 3.67 3.33
CA ALA A 80 -2.31 2.92 4.15
C ALA A 80 -3.74 3.10 3.61
N LEU A 81 -4.49 2.00 3.53
CA LEU A 81 -5.90 2.04 3.18
C LEU A 81 -6.70 1.69 4.44
N THR A 82 -7.42 2.65 4.99
CA THR A 82 -8.15 2.48 6.24
C THR A 82 -9.66 2.52 6.02
N ALA A 83 -10.40 1.78 6.86
CA ALA A 83 -11.87 1.79 6.80
C ALA A 83 -12.46 3.00 7.53
N HIS A 84 -11.66 3.72 8.30
CA HIS A 84 -12.14 4.81 9.14
C HIS A 84 -11.34 6.07 8.90
N ALA A 85 -12.07 7.19 8.71
CA ALA A 85 -11.47 8.51 8.55
C ALA A 85 -11.30 9.24 9.87
N MET A 86 -11.32 8.53 11.00
CA MET A 86 -11.20 9.13 12.31
C MET A 86 -9.78 9.60 12.56
N SER A 87 -9.65 10.69 13.34
CA SER A 87 -8.37 11.34 13.56
C SER A 87 -7.26 10.42 14.05
N GLY A 88 -7.58 9.41 14.84
CA GLY A 88 -6.59 8.49 15.36
C GLY A 88 -5.94 7.60 14.31
N ASP A 89 -6.64 7.30 13.23
CA ASP A 89 -6.12 6.41 12.18
C ASP A 89 -4.99 7.05 11.39
N ARG A 90 -5.09 8.36 11.16
CA ARG A 90 -4.02 9.07 10.45
C ARG A 90 -2.71 9.04 11.24
N GLU A 91 -2.77 9.39 12.52
CA GLU A 91 -1.60 9.37 13.38
C GLU A 91 -1.04 7.96 13.51
N ARG A 92 -1.91 6.97 13.63
CA ARG A 92 -1.50 5.57 13.73
C ARG A 92 -0.77 5.11 12.48
N ALA A 93 -1.26 5.50 11.30
CA ALA A 93 -0.61 5.16 10.04
C ALA A 93 0.79 5.78 9.97
N LEU A 94 0.92 7.04 10.31
CA LEU A 94 2.20 7.73 10.29
C LEU A 94 3.18 7.15 11.30
N GLU A 95 2.71 6.80 12.50
CA GLU A 95 3.54 6.16 13.53
C GLU A 95 4.05 4.79 13.10
N ALA A 96 3.26 4.05 12.32
CA ALA A 96 3.68 2.77 11.78
C ALA A 96 4.71 2.92 10.66
N GLY A 97 4.87 4.12 10.13
CA GLY A 97 5.84 4.41 9.08
C GLY A 97 5.24 4.55 7.68
N CYS A 98 3.90 4.63 7.58
CA CYS A 98 3.25 4.87 6.29
C CYS A 98 3.60 6.26 5.77
N ASP A 99 3.78 6.37 4.47
CA ASP A 99 4.12 7.63 3.83
C ASP A 99 2.90 8.49 3.56
N ASP A 100 1.74 7.85 3.40
CA ASP A 100 0.47 8.53 3.23
C ASP A 100 -0.64 7.55 3.61
N TYR A 101 -1.88 8.02 3.56
CA TYR A 101 -3.03 7.15 3.83
C TYR A 101 -4.20 7.57 2.95
N ASP A 102 -5.17 6.66 2.77
CA ASP A 102 -6.43 6.97 2.13
C ASP A 102 -7.53 6.18 2.83
N THR A 103 -8.77 6.62 2.69
CA THR A 103 -9.89 6.02 3.38
C THR A 103 -10.80 5.27 2.43
N LYS A 104 -11.42 4.21 2.93
CA LYS A 104 -12.44 3.47 2.17
C LYS A 104 -13.80 4.14 2.39
N PRO A 105 -14.69 4.14 1.40
CA PRO A 105 -14.52 3.54 0.08
C PRO A 105 -13.49 4.30 -0.77
N ILE A 106 -12.76 3.53 -1.57
CA ILE A 106 -11.69 4.11 -2.38
C ILE A 106 -12.28 4.98 -3.48
N GLU A 107 -11.81 6.23 -3.54
CA GLU A 107 -12.08 7.11 -4.67
C GLU A 107 -10.84 7.10 -5.55
N LEU A 108 -10.98 6.52 -6.74
CA LEU A 108 -9.82 6.22 -7.58
C LEU A 108 -9.01 7.47 -7.94
N ALA A 109 -9.68 8.56 -8.31
CA ALA A 109 -8.98 9.79 -8.71
C ALA A 109 -8.09 10.32 -7.58
N ARG A 110 -8.61 10.32 -6.35
CA ARG A 110 -7.85 10.77 -5.17
C ARG A 110 -6.68 9.84 -4.90
N LEU A 111 -6.90 8.53 -4.98
CA LEU A 111 -5.85 7.55 -4.74
C LEU A 111 -4.75 7.65 -5.79
N LEU A 112 -5.13 7.84 -7.06
CA LEU A 112 -4.15 7.99 -8.13
C LEU A 112 -3.27 9.21 -7.93
N GLU A 113 -3.82 10.32 -7.46
CA GLU A 113 -3.04 11.51 -7.16
C GLU A 113 -1.98 11.21 -6.08
N LYS A 114 -2.35 10.46 -5.06
CA LYS A 114 -1.42 10.08 -3.99
C LYS A 114 -0.34 9.14 -4.52
N ILE A 115 -0.72 8.17 -5.33
CA ILE A 115 0.22 7.23 -5.94
C ILE A 115 1.25 7.99 -6.78
N GLU A 116 0.77 8.86 -7.67
CA GLU A 116 1.66 9.64 -8.54
C GLU A 116 2.59 10.54 -7.75
N SER A 117 2.08 11.16 -6.70
CA SER A 117 2.88 12.01 -5.82
C SER A 117 4.02 11.21 -5.16
N MET A 118 3.71 10.02 -4.65
CA MET A 118 4.72 9.16 -4.01
C MET A 118 5.76 8.66 -5.01
N LEU A 119 5.33 8.23 -6.19
CA LEU A 119 6.24 7.74 -7.23
C LEU A 119 7.16 8.84 -7.75
N ASN A 120 6.64 10.04 -7.91
CA ASN A 120 7.45 11.18 -8.35
C ASN A 120 8.51 11.55 -7.32
N ARG A 121 8.20 11.42 -6.03
CA ARG A 121 9.16 11.70 -4.96
C ARG A 121 10.32 10.71 -4.96
N THR A 122 10.06 9.47 -5.35
CA THR A 122 11.12 8.46 -5.41
C THR A 122 12.03 8.62 -6.62
N VAL A 123 11.59 9.35 -7.64
CA VAL A 123 12.37 9.59 -8.86
C VAL A 123 13.28 10.80 -8.71
N THR A 124 12.91 11.75 -7.86
CA THR A 124 13.68 12.97 -7.66
C THR A 124 14.94 12.69 -6.83
N PRO A 125 16.12 13.00 -7.36
CA PRO A 125 17.36 12.82 -6.61
C PRO A 125 17.48 13.76 -5.42
#